data_80eec15aa03a6184234910d3cc54ef2e
#
_entry.id   80eec15aa03a6184234910d3cc54ef2e
#
_cell.length_a   1.000
_cell.length_b   1.000
_cell.length_c   1.000
_cell.angle_alpha   90.00
_cell.angle_beta   90.00
_cell.angle_gamma   90.00
#
_symmetry.space_group_name_H-M   'P 1'
#
loop_
_entity.id
_entity.type
_entity.pdbx_description
1 polymer ?
#
loop_
_entity_poly.entity_id
_entity_poly.type
_entity_poly.pdbx_seq_one_letter_code
_entity_poly.pdbx_strand_id
1 'polypeptide(L)'
;MIEQSAANPREPIFNVPAPIAATVAVLVLVHAVRVFLLTDDQDIGFVLTFGFIPARYASEIAIGSLPGGFAADLWTFFSYAFIHADWTHLGLNLAWLVPFGSAVARRFGTWRYTLFMLTTAAVGAMTHLATHFGALEPMIGASAAISGAMAAAMRFVFQRDGRLGFFRNDAEAVYLPAQPLRATLRDPRFLLFLASWIGLNALFGFGTITFGTQAGQEIAWQAHVGGFFAGLFLFKAFDPAGSSPELTVEPSA
;
A
#
# COMPACT_ATOMS: atom_id res chain seq x y z
N MET A 1 50.31 20.74 -2.47
CA MET A 1 49.28 19.69 -2.63
C MET A 1 47.96 20.36 -2.39
N ILE A 2 47.19 20.62 -3.45
CA ILE A 2 45.87 21.24 -3.36
C ILE A 2 44.89 20.06 -3.28
N GLU A 3 44.30 19.87 -2.13
CA GLU A 3 43.24 18.89 -1.89
C GLU A 3 42.00 19.33 -2.68
N GLN A 4 41.70 18.64 -3.77
CA GLN A 4 40.46 18.83 -4.49
C GLN A 4 39.33 18.31 -3.58
N SER A 5 38.62 19.26 -2.95
CA SER A 5 37.34 19.00 -2.32
C SER A 5 36.40 18.42 -3.38
N ALA A 6 36.15 17.10 -3.32
CA ALA A 6 35.17 16.44 -4.15
C ALA A 6 33.80 17.11 -3.88
N ALA A 7 33.30 17.83 -4.88
CA ALA A 7 31.98 18.42 -4.81
C ALA A 7 30.95 17.30 -4.59
N ASN A 8 30.33 17.32 -3.42
CA ASN A 8 29.25 16.39 -3.07
C ASN A 8 28.15 16.54 -4.14
N PRO A 9 27.86 15.52 -4.96
CA PRO A 9 26.85 15.65 -6.00
C PRO A 9 25.54 16.03 -5.31
N ARG A 10 24.92 17.14 -5.75
CA ARG A 10 23.63 17.58 -5.25
C ARG A 10 22.63 16.46 -5.47
N GLU A 11 22.18 15.86 -4.40
CA GLU A 11 21.14 14.84 -4.48
C GLU A 11 19.84 15.46 -5.00
N PRO A 12 19.13 14.80 -5.93
CA PRO A 12 17.88 15.33 -6.44
C PRO A 12 16.86 15.45 -5.29
N ILE A 13 16.15 16.59 -5.26
CA ILE A 13 15.12 16.90 -4.24
C ILE A 13 14.01 15.84 -4.21
N PHE A 14 13.78 15.16 -5.34
CA PHE A 14 12.84 14.06 -5.50
C PHE A 14 13.59 12.78 -5.89
N ASN A 15 14.05 12.04 -4.89
CA ASN A 15 14.63 10.72 -5.10
C ASN A 15 13.55 9.64 -4.90
N VAL A 16 12.56 9.59 -5.81
CA VAL A 16 11.49 8.59 -5.79
C VAL A 16 11.98 7.33 -6.48
N PRO A 17 11.91 6.14 -5.84
CA PRO A 17 12.31 4.88 -6.47
C PRO A 17 11.50 4.59 -7.75
N ALA A 18 12.14 4.03 -8.76
CA ALA A 18 11.51 3.72 -10.04
C ALA A 18 10.17 2.95 -9.93
N PRO A 19 10.01 1.91 -9.07
CA PRO A 19 8.74 1.23 -8.93
C PRO A 19 7.62 2.13 -8.37
N ILE A 20 7.96 3.12 -7.53
CA ILE A 20 6.97 4.09 -7.04
C ILE A 20 6.56 5.05 -8.15
N ALA A 21 7.54 5.60 -8.89
CA ALA A 21 7.24 6.48 -10.02
C ALA A 21 6.38 5.77 -11.08
N ALA A 22 6.67 4.50 -11.37
CA ALA A 22 5.87 3.68 -12.28
C ALA A 22 4.45 3.45 -11.73
N THR A 23 4.30 3.11 -10.44
CA THR A 23 2.99 2.94 -9.81
C THR A 23 2.18 4.23 -9.87
N VAL A 24 2.77 5.37 -9.48
CA VAL A 24 2.12 6.70 -9.58
C VAL A 24 1.66 6.98 -11.01
N ALA A 25 2.54 6.76 -12.00
CA ALA A 25 2.21 6.99 -13.40
C ALA A 25 1.03 6.12 -13.87
N VAL A 26 1.01 4.84 -13.49
CA VAL A 26 -0.11 3.92 -13.82
C VAL A 26 -1.41 4.37 -13.17
N LEU A 27 -1.40 4.71 -11.87
CA LEU A 27 -2.60 5.15 -11.16
C LEU A 27 -3.17 6.44 -11.77
N VAL A 28 -2.31 7.42 -12.05
CA VAL A 28 -2.73 8.69 -12.70
C VAL A 28 -3.25 8.43 -14.11
N LEU A 29 -2.57 7.58 -14.89
CA LEU A 29 -3.00 7.26 -16.26
C LEU A 29 -4.37 6.56 -16.27
N VAL A 30 -4.57 5.54 -15.44
CA VAL A 30 -5.85 4.83 -15.35
C VAL A 30 -6.97 5.81 -14.98
N HIS A 31 -6.74 6.67 -13.98
CA HIS A 31 -7.73 7.65 -13.58
C HIS A 31 -8.01 8.70 -14.66
N ALA A 32 -6.97 9.21 -15.32
CA ALA A 32 -7.12 10.16 -16.41
C ALA A 32 -7.87 9.57 -17.62
N VAL A 33 -7.57 8.32 -18.00
CA VAL A 33 -8.31 7.61 -19.06
C VAL A 33 -9.79 7.51 -18.71
N ARG A 34 -10.13 7.10 -17.48
CA ARG A 34 -11.51 6.99 -17.02
C ARG A 34 -12.24 8.33 -17.06
N VAL A 35 -11.63 9.39 -16.57
CA VAL A 35 -12.27 10.71 -16.43
C VAL A 35 -12.38 11.45 -17.76
N PHE A 36 -11.41 11.32 -18.67
CA PHE A 36 -11.34 12.14 -19.87
C PHE A 36 -11.69 11.42 -21.16
N LEU A 37 -11.63 10.07 -21.19
CA LEU A 37 -11.81 9.31 -22.44
C LEU A 37 -13.01 8.37 -22.42
N LEU A 38 -13.55 8.00 -21.26
CA LEU A 38 -14.72 7.12 -21.18
C LEU A 38 -15.99 7.94 -21.04
N THR A 39 -17.08 7.45 -21.63
CA THR A 39 -18.43 7.91 -21.30
C THR A 39 -18.85 7.34 -19.94
N ASP A 40 -19.91 7.89 -19.31
CA ASP A 40 -20.41 7.43 -18.02
C ASP A 40 -20.73 5.92 -18.03
N ASP A 41 -21.38 5.43 -19.09
CA ASP A 41 -21.71 4.00 -19.22
C ASP A 41 -20.46 3.12 -19.37
N GLN A 42 -19.44 3.61 -20.10
CA GLN A 42 -18.17 2.91 -20.23
C GLN A 42 -17.38 2.89 -18.92
N ASP A 43 -17.41 3.98 -18.15
CA ASP A 43 -16.75 4.04 -16.84
C ASP A 43 -17.44 3.14 -15.82
N ILE A 44 -18.76 3.10 -15.79
CA ILE A 44 -19.51 2.13 -14.98
C ILE A 44 -19.13 0.70 -15.37
N GLY A 45 -19.11 0.38 -16.66
CA GLY A 45 -18.69 -0.94 -17.17
C GLY A 45 -17.26 -1.28 -16.79
N PHE A 46 -16.34 -0.30 -16.80
CA PHE A 46 -14.96 -0.45 -16.37
C PHE A 46 -14.86 -0.77 -14.88
N VAL A 47 -15.56 -0.01 -14.03
CA VAL A 47 -15.58 -0.23 -12.57
C VAL A 47 -16.19 -1.59 -12.24
N LEU A 48 -17.27 -1.98 -12.90
CA LEU A 48 -17.90 -3.30 -12.71
C LEU A 48 -16.99 -4.46 -13.16
N THR A 49 -16.11 -4.25 -14.14
CA THR A 49 -15.19 -5.27 -14.66
C THR A 49 -13.94 -5.44 -13.79
N PHE A 50 -13.37 -4.33 -13.29
CA PHE A 50 -12.06 -4.29 -12.65
C PHE A 50 -12.11 -3.96 -11.16
N GLY A 51 -13.20 -3.39 -10.63
CA GLY A 51 -13.43 -3.19 -9.20
C GLY A 51 -13.72 -4.49 -8.48
N PHE A 52 -13.45 -4.55 -7.19
CA PHE A 52 -13.74 -5.72 -6.38
C PHE A 52 -15.18 -5.68 -5.87
N ILE A 53 -16.00 -6.63 -6.28
CA ILE A 53 -17.44 -6.70 -5.94
C ILE A 53 -17.68 -8.01 -5.16
N PRO A 54 -17.97 -7.95 -3.84
CA PRO A 54 -18.19 -9.16 -3.03
C PRO A 54 -19.31 -10.06 -3.52
N ALA A 55 -20.32 -9.49 -4.16
CA ALA A 55 -21.45 -10.23 -4.72
C ALA A 55 -21.07 -11.23 -5.81
N ARG A 56 -19.91 -11.09 -6.47
CA ARG A 56 -19.38 -12.06 -7.43
C ARG A 56 -19.25 -13.46 -6.84
N TYR A 57 -19.08 -13.55 -5.53
CA TYR A 57 -18.83 -14.80 -4.80
C TYR A 57 -20.09 -15.33 -4.09
N ALA A 58 -21.21 -14.63 -4.19
CA ALA A 58 -22.49 -15.07 -3.63
C ALA A 58 -23.25 -15.96 -4.61
N SER A 59 -23.79 -17.07 -4.10
CA SER A 59 -24.53 -18.06 -4.91
C SER A 59 -25.84 -17.52 -5.52
N GLU A 60 -26.34 -16.41 -4.99
CA GLU A 60 -27.59 -15.75 -5.45
C GLU A 60 -27.38 -14.97 -6.77
N ILE A 61 -26.16 -14.62 -7.10
CA ILE A 61 -25.79 -14.00 -8.37
C ILE A 61 -25.31 -15.11 -9.29
N ALA A 62 -25.91 -15.21 -10.47
CA ALA A 62 -25.48 -16.20 -11.46
C ALA A 62 -23.99 -15.99 -11.78
N ILE A 63 -23.20 -17.04 -11.62
CA ILE A 63 -21.76 -17.02 -11.94
C ILE A 63 -21.56 -16.46 -13.34
N GLY A 64 -20.75 -15.41 -13.47
CA GLY A 64 -20.48 -14.77 -14.76
C GLY A 64 -21.52 -13.75 -15.21
N SER A 65 -22.53 -13.40 -14.40
CA SER A 65 -23.53 -12.35 -14.73
C SER A 65 -22.95 -10.92 -14.67
N LEU A 66 -21.89 -10.71 -13.86
CA LEU A 66 -21.16 -9.45 -13.84
C LEU A 66 -20.11 -9.40 -14.95
N PRO A 67 -19.78 -8.21 -15.49
CA PRO A 67 -18.79 -8.06 -16.56
C PRO A 67 -17.45 -8.71 -16.22
N GLY A 68 -16.78 -9.29 -17.23
CA GLY A 68 -15.48 -9.99 -17.08
C GLY A 68 -15.58 -11.48 -16.75
N GLY A 69 -16.78 -12.00 -16.44
CA GLY A 69 -17.03 -13.41 -16.21
C GLY A 69 -16.15 -14.01 -15.11
N PHE A 70 -15.93 -15.32 -15.14
CA PHE A 70 -15.15 -16.06 -14.15
C PHE A 70 -13.68 -15.54 -13.99
N ALA A 71 -13.08 -15.04 -15.06
CA ALA A 71 -11.72 -14.50 -14.97
C ALA A 71 -11.66 -13.25 -14.07
N ALA A 72 -12.72 -12.43 -14.06
CA ALA A 72 -12.82 -11.26 -13.17
C ALA A 72 -12.85 -11.64 -11.68
N ASP A 73 -13.36 -12.82 -11.36
CA ASP A 73 -13.37 -13.31 -9.97
C ASP A 73 -11.94 -13.49 -9.43
N LEU A 74 -10.95 -13.66 -10.31
CA LEU A 74 -9.54 -13.77 -9.91
C LEU A 74 -8.81 -12.43 -9.97
N TRP A 75 -8.90 -11.68 -11.09
CA TRP A 75 -8.09 -10.47 -11.23
C TRP A 75 -8.59 -9.32 -10.36
N THR A 76 -9.87 -9.28 -9.98
CA THR A 76 -10.43 -8.18 -9.18
C THR A 76 -9.82 -8.07 -7.78
N PHE A 77 -9.22 -9.14 -7.24
CA PHE A 77 -8.40 -9.07 -6.03
C PHE A 77 -7.19 -8.13 -6.14
N PHE A 78 -6.80 -7.77 -7.35
CA PHE A 78 -5.62 -6.94 -7.63
C PHE A 78 -6.00 -5.67 -8.40
N SER A 79 -6.89 -5.77 -9.41
CA SER A 79 -7.18 -4.66 -10.33
C SER A 79 -7.92 -3.51 -9.66
N TYR A 80 -8.71 -3.78 -8.63
CA TYR A 80 -9.42 -2.74 -7.87
C TYR A 80 -8.48 -1.66 -7.30
N ALA A 81 -7.23 -2.05 -6.97
CA ALA A 81 -6.23 -1.16 -6.40
C ALA A 81 -5.75 -0.07 -7.38
N PHE A 82 -6.02 -0.22 -8.67
CA PHE A 82 -5.64 0.76 -9.69
C PHE A 82 -6.74 1.76 -10.00
N ILE A 83 -7.94 1.61 -9.44
CA ILE A 83 -9.11 2.44 -9.71
C ILE A 83 -9.34 3.40 -8.54
N HIS A 84 -9.66 4.66 -8.82
CA HIS A 84 -9.98 5.65 -7.80
C HIS A 84 -11.27 6.39 -8.16
N ALA A 85 -12.08 6.74 -7.16
CA ALA A 85 -13.37 7.39 -7.37
C ALA A 85 -13.23 8.77 -8.02
N ASP A 86 -12.29 9.56 -7.51
CA ASP A 86 -12.04 10.93 -7.94
C ASP A 86 -10.58 11.33 -7.71
N TRP A 87 -10.22 12.55 -8.13
CA TRP A 87 -8.86 13.10 -7.98
C TRP A 87 -8.44 13.27 -6.51
N THR A 88 -9.38 13.52 -5.60
CA THR A 88 -9.09 13.66 -4.16
C THR A 88 -8.72 12.30 -3.58
N HIS A 89 -9.50 11.25 -3.89
CA HIS A 89 -9.21 9.88 -3.49
C HIS A 89 -7.85 9.42 -4.02
N LEU A 90 -7.57 9.67 -5.31
CA LEU A 90 -6.25 9.40 -5.90
C LEU A 90 -5.14 10.18 -5.18
N GLY A 91 -5.32 11.49 -5.01
CA GLY A 91 -4.34 12.37 -4.37
C GLY A 91 -3.98 11.92 -2.95
N LEU A 92 -4.97 11.56 -2.14
CA LEU A 92 -4.75 11.02 -0.79
C LEU A 92 -3.98 9.70 -0.84
N ASN A 93 -4.30 8.79 -1.76
CA ASN A 93 -3.54 7.55 -1.93
C ASN A 93 -2.09 7.83 -2.33
N LEU A 94 -1.84 8.76 -3.27
CA LEU A 94 -0.48 9.13 -3.67
C LEU A 94 0.31 9.81 -2.53
N ALA A 95 -0.35 10.64 -1.73
CA ALA A 95 0.26 11.30 -0.57
C ALA A 95 0.81 10.29 0.46
N TRP A 96 0.16 9.14 0.61
CA TRP A 96 0.62 8.05 1.48
C TRP A 96 1.54 7.05 0.75
N LEU A 97 1.28 6.77 -0.52
CA LEU A 97 2.11 5.86 -1.31
C LEU A 97 3.54 6.36 -1.44
N VAL A 98 3.74 7.64 -1.75
CA VAL A 98 5.06 8.18 -2.02
C VAL A 98 6.01 8.01 -0.81
N PRO A 99 5.69 8.43 0.40
CA PRO A 99 6.60 8.25 1.53
C PRO A 99 6.74 6.79 1.96
N PHE A 100 5.63 6.09 2.22
CA PHE A 100 5.67 4.74 2.78
C PHE A 100 6.07 3.69 1.75
N GLY A 101 5.52 3.79 0.54
CA GLY A 101 5.90 2.92 -0.57
C GLY A 101 7.36 3.07 -0.94
N SER A 102 7.90 4.31 -0.96
CA SER A 102 9.32 4.55 -1.26
C SER A 102 10.23 3.91 -0.22
N ALA A 103 9.90 4.01 1.07
CA ALA A 103 10.67 3.37 2.13
C ALA A 103 10.73 1.84 1.94
N VAL A 104 9.57 1.22 1.67
CA VAL A 104 9.47 -0.22 1.44
C VAL A 104 10.16 -0.62 0.12
N ALA A 105 9.98 0.14 -0.96
CA ALA A 105 10.59 -0.15 -2.25
C ALA A 105 12.12 -0.10 -2.22
N ARG A 106 12.71 0.86 -1.49
CA ARG A 106 14.16 0.92 -1.28
C ARG A 106 14.67 -0.30 -0.52
N ARG A 107 13.93 -0.76 0.48
CA ARG A 107 14.31 -1.91 1.30
C ARG A 107 14.16 -3.25 0.57
N PHE A 108 13.02 -3.45 -0.08
CA PHE A 108 12.67 -4.74 -0.70
C PHE A 108 13.22 -4.90 -2.11
N GLY A 109 13.55 -3.80 -2.79
CA GLY A 109 13.82 -3.79 -4.21
C GLY A 109 12.52 -3.97 -5.03
N THR A 110 12.59 -3.70 -6.34
CA THR A 110 11.42 -3.60 -7.23
C THR A 110 10.53 -4.85 -7.18
N TRP A 111 11.11 -6.03 -7.35
CA TRP A 111 10.33 -7.28 -7.47
C TRP A 111 9.59 -7.65 -6.18
N ARG A 112 10.30 -7.65 -5.04
CA ARG A 112 9.69 -7.97 -3.75
C ARG A 112 8.65 -6.91 -3.34
N TYR A 113 8.93 -5.64 -3.62
CA TYR A 113 7.97 -4.55 -3.42
C TYR A 113 6.68 -4.79 -4.21
N THR A 114 6.78 -5.10 -5.50
CA THR A 114 5.59 -5.33 -6.35
C THR A 114 4.77 -6.51 -5.83
N LEU A 115 5.41 -7.65 -5.55
CA LEU A 115 4.71 -8.80 -4.97
C LEU A 115 4.09 -8.49 -3.62
N PHE A 116 4.79 -7.73 -2.77
CA PHE A 116 4.28 -7.31 -1.47
C PHE A 116 3.02 -6.45 -1.61
N MET A 117 3.02 -5.45 -2.50
CA MET A 117 1.85 -4.60 -2.74
C MET A 117 0.66 -5.40 -3.28
N LEU A 118 0.89 -6.32 -4.21
CA LEU A 118 -0.17 -7.22 -4.71
C LEU A 118 -0.70 -8.13 -3.61
N THR A 119 0.17 -8.70 -2.78
CA THR A 119 -0.23 -9.57 -1.66
C THR A 119 -1.08 -8.82 -0.65
N THR A 120 -0.67 -7.63 -0.25
CA THR A 120 -1.41 -6.81 0.72
C THR A 120 -2.73 -6.28 0.14
N ALA A 121 -2.79 -5.98 -1.17
CA ALA A 121 -4.04 -5.71 -1.87
C ALA A 121 -5.00 -6.91 -1.81
N ALA A 122 -4.51 -8.11 -2.17
CA ALA A 122 -5.34 -9.31 -2.18
C ALA A 122 -5.87 -9.66 -0.77
N VAL A 123 -5.04 -9.54 0.27
CA VAL A 123 -5.51 -9.78 1.66
C VAL A 123 -6.52 -8.71 2.08
N GLY A 124 -6.35 -7.45 1.66
CA GLY A 124 -7.34 -6.40 1.86
C GLY A 124 -8.68 -6.76 1.23
N ALA A 125 -8.68 -7.20 -0.03
CA ALA A 125 -9.88 -7.65 -0.73
C ALA A 125 -10.53 -8.86 -0.05
N MET A 126 -9.74 -9.86 0.40
CA MET A 126 -10.26 -11.01 1.17
C MET A 126 -10.91 -10.57 2.48
N THR A 127 -10.32 -9.61 3.19
CA THR A 127 -10.88 -9.08 4.44
C THR A 127 -12.21 -8.36 4.17
N HIS A 128 -12.26 -7.57 3.09
CA HIS A 128 -13.51 -6.92 2.68
C HIS A 128 -14.58 -7.94 2.29
N LEU A 129 -14.22 -8.97 1.51
CA LEU A 129 -15.13 -10.07 1.16
C LEU A 129 -15.72 -10.74 2.40
N ALA A 130 -14.89 -11.04 3.40
CA ALA A 130 -15.32 -11.73 4.63
C ALA A 130 -16.31 -10.88 5.45
N THR A 131 -16.26 -9.55 5.34
CA THR A 131 -17.11 -8.63 6.12
C THR A 131 -18.31 -8.09 5.33
N HIS A 132 -18.30 -8.18 3.98
CA HIS A 132 -19.30 -7.66 3.06
C HIS A 132 -19.76 -8.70 2.05
N PHE A 133 -19.80 -9.97 2.45
CA PHE A 133 -20.20 -11.05 1.54
C PHE A 133 -21.56 -10.77 0.91
N GLY A 134 -21.62 -10.82 -0.42
CA GLY A 134 -22.85 -10.55 -1.17
C GLY A 134 -23.16 -9.08 -1.43
N ALA A 135 -22.33 -8.14 -0.96
CA ALA A 135 -22.50 -6.71 -1.24
C ALA A 135 -22.25 -6.40 -2.73
N LEU A 136 -23.09 -5.54 -3.31
CA LEU A 136 -23.03 -5.14 -4.72
C LEU A 136 -22.11 -3.94 -4.96
N GLU A 137 -21.79 -3.18 -3.92
CA GLU A 137 -20.97 -1.98 -4.01
C GLU A 137 -19.51 -2.34 -4.39
N PRO A 138 -18.99 -1.75 -5.49
CA PRO A 138 -17.61 -1.99 -5.88
C PRO A 138 -16.63 -1.34 -4.89
N MET A 139 -15.69 -2.11 -4.34
CA MET A 139 -14.54 -1.58 -3.65
C MET A 139 -13.45 -1.23 -4.66
N ILE A 140 -12.87 -0.02 -4.54
CA ILE A 140 -11.79 0.51 -5.38
C ILE A 140 -10.77 1.28 -4.53
N GLY A 141 -9.53 1.40 -5.01
CA GLY A 141 -8.46 2.19 -4.39
C GLY A 141 -7.24 1.39 -3.96
N ALA A 142 -6.06 2.01 -4.04
CA ALA A 142 -4.78 1.42 -3.64
C ALA A 142 -4.59 1.33 -2.11
N SER A 143 -5.51 1.87 -1.34
CA SER A 143 -5.36 2.17 0.08
C SER A 143 -5.10 0.94 0.97
N ALA A 144 -5.62 -0.24 0.62
CA ALA A 144 -5.32 -1.47 1.33
C ALA A 144 -3.84 -1.88 1.16
N ALA A 145 -3.32 -1.82 -0.07
CA ALA A 145 -1.91 -2.08 -0.33
C ALA A 145 -1.00 -1.05 0.35
N ILE A 146 -1.39 0.23 0.31
CA ILE A 146 -0.67 1.33 0.96
C ILE A 146 -0.67 1.14 2.49
N SER A 147 -1.78 0.73 3.09
CA SER A 147 -1.85 0.38 4.51
C SER A 147 -0.85 -0.72 4.88
N GLY A 148 -0.69 -1.73 4.00
CA GLY A 148 0.35 -2.74 4.13
C GLY A 148 1.76 -2.15 4.09
N ALA A 149 2.03 -1.22 3.16
CA ALA A 149 3.32 -0.52 3.08
C ALA A 149 3.58 0.35 4.33
N MET A 150 2.54 1.00 4.89
CA MET A 150 2.64 1.75 6.14
C MET A 150 3.06 0.84 7.29
N ALA A 151 2.39 -0.30 7.47
CA ALA A 151 2.72 -1.27 8.50
C ALA A 151 4.14 -1.85 8.35
N ALA A 152 4.55 -2.17 7.11
CA ALA A 152 5.89 -2.64 6.81
C ALA A 152 6.96 -1.59 7.13
N ALA A 153 6.75 -0.33 6.77
CA ALA A 153 7.66 0.76 7.06
C ALA A 153 7.88 0.93 8.57
N MET A 154 6.84 0.77 9.38
CA MET A 154 6.93 0.88 10.84
C MET A 154 7.87 -0.16 11.47
N ARG A 155 8.16 -1.27 10.79
CA ARG A 155 9.08 -2.30 11.27
C ARG A 155 10.55 -1.83 11.32
N PHE A 156 10.92 -0.81 10.54
CA PHE A 156 12.32 -0.36 10.44
C PHE A 156 12.51 1.16 10.59
N VAL A 157 11.46 1.98 10.38
CA VAL A 157 11.59 3.44 10.45
C VAL A 157 11.84 3.95 11.87
N PHE A 158 11.30 3.29 12.90
CA PHE A 158 11.44 3.69 14.31
C PHE A 158 12.65 3.07 15.04
N GLN A 159 13.62 2.52 14.34
CA GLN A 159 14.83 2.00 14.99
C GLN A 159 15.59 3.11 15.72
N ARG A 160 16.31 2.76 16.82
CA ARG A 160 16.91 3.70 17.78
C ARG A 160 17.85 4.74 17.16
N ASP A 161 18.50 4.40 16.05
CA ASP A 161 19.37 5.30 15.29
C ASP A 161 18.68 5.88 14.04
N GLY A 162 17.47 5.42 13.75
CA GLY A 162 16.58 5.95 12.73
C GLY A 162 15.93 7.23 13.23
N ARG A 163 16.65 8.34 13.17
CA ARG A 163 15.97 9.65 13.14
C ARG A 163 14.96 9.57 12.02
N LEU A 164 13.73 10.08 12.24
CA LEU A 164 12.63 10.14 11.26
C LEU A 164 13.15 10.42 9.84
N GLY A 165 13.71 9.38 9.21
CA GLY A 165 14.44 9.43 7.95
C GLY A 165 13.54 9.38 6.72
N PHE A 166 12.25 9.80 6.85
CA PHE A 166 11.41 10.00 5.67
C PHE A 166 12.01 10.99 4.67
N PHE A 167 12.88 11.90 5.14
CA PHE A 167 13.45 12.98 4.33
C PHE A 167 14.99 12.98 4.26
N ARG A 168 15.66 11.99 4.83
CA ARG A 168 17.11 11.84 4.72
C ARG A 168 17.45 10.54 4.01
N ASN A 169 18.31 10.67 3.01
CA ASN A 169 18.89 9.59 2.22
C ASN A 169 19.97 8.80 3.00
N ASP A 170 19.71 8.42 4.22
CA ASP A 170 20.60 7.48 4.91
C ASP A 170 20.35 6.09 4.30
N ALA A 171 20.96 5.87 3.13
CA ALA A 171 20.87 4.61 2.39
C ALA A 171 21.24 3.40 3.26
N GLU A 172 22.07 3.59 4.27
CA GLU A 172 22.47 2.57 5.23
C GLU A 172 21.33 2.19 6.19
N ALA A 173 20.49 3.15 6.63
CA ALA A 173 19.41 2.88 7.58
C ALA A 173 18.34 1.94 7.01
N VAL A 174 18.19 1.91 5.69
CA VAL A 174 17.23 1.02 4.99
C VAL A 174 17.65 -0.45 5.11
N TYR A 175 18.93 -0.72 5.27
CA TYR A 175 19.49 -2.08 5.31
C TYR A 175 19.74 -2.60 6.74
N LEU A 176 19.52 -1.77 7.77
CA LEU A 176 19.63 -2.25 9.15
C LEU A 176 18.60 -3.37 9.42
N PRO A 177 18.94 -4.41 10.20
CA PRO A 177 18.01 -5.46 10.56
C PRO A 177 16.73 -4.87 11.18
N ALA A 178 15.56 -5.24 10.65
CA ALA A 178 14.29 -4.76 11.20
C ALA A 178 14.07 -5.29 12.62
N GLN A 179 13.37 -4.51 13.45
CA GLN A 179 13.04 -4.96 14.81
C GLN A 179 12.19 -6.25 14.76
N PRO A 180 12.40 -7.18 15.70
CA PRO A 180 11.50 -8.31 15.89
C PRO A 180 10.06 -7.84 16.09
N LEU A 181 9.08 -8.58 15.59
CA LEU A 181 7.66 -8.20 15.68
C LEU A 181 7.23 -7.87 17.12
N ARG A 182 7.69 -8.67 18.10
CA ARG A 182 7.40 -8.42 19.52
C ARG A 182 7.92 -7.06 20.02
N ALA A 183 9.08 -6.63 19.53
CA ALA A 183 9.64 -5.32 19.88
C ALA A 183 8.84 -4.20 19.22
N THR A 184 8.48 -4.35 17.94
CA THR A 184 7.61 -3.39 17.23
C THR A 184 6.27 -3.20 17.95
N LEU A 185 5.61 -4.30 18.34
CA LEU A 185 4.31 -4.26 19.04
C LEU A 185 4.39 -3.68 20.47
N ARG A 186 5.57 -3.45 21.00
CA ARG A 186 5.81 -2.82 22.32
C ARG A 186 6.38 -1.40 22.19
N ASP A 187 6.74 -0.97 21.00
CA ASP A 187 7.26 0.39 20.77
C ASP A 187 6.11 1.40 20.91
N PRO A 188 6.18 2.35 21.84
CA PRO A 188 5.11 3.34 22.04
C PRO A 188 4.87 4.20 20.80
N ARG A 189 5.86 4.41 19.95
CA ARG A 189 5.72 5.17 18.69
C ARG A 189 4.89 4.39 17.67
N PHE A 190 5.13 3.06 17.58
CA PHE A 190 4.30 2.18 16.76
C PHE A 190 2.86 2.14 17.29
N LEU A 191 2.66 2.01 18.60
CA LEU A 191 1.33 1.97 19.21
C LEU A 191 0.56 3.28 19.01
N LEU A 192 1.23 4.43 19.14
CA LEU A 192 0.63 5.73 18.85
C LEU A 192 0.24 5.84 17.38
N PHE A 193 1.13 5.44 16.46
CA PHE A 193 0.83 5.42 15.03
C PHE A 193 -0.37 4.51 14.73
N LEU A 194 -0.37 3.29 15.26
CA LEU A 194 -1.46 2.32 15.07
C LEU A 194 -2.80 2.87 15.61
N ALA A 195 -2.80 3.43 16.81
CA ALA A 195 -3.99 4.02 17.41
C ALA A 195 -4.53 5.20 16.58
N SER A 196 -3.64 6.11 16.13
CA SER A 196 -4.02 7.22 15.26
C SER A 196 -4.56 6.74 13.93
N TRP A 197 -3.91 5.75 13.32
CA TRP A 197 -4.32 5.17 12.05
C TRP A 197 -5.67 4.44 12.16
N ILE A 198 -5.89 3.65 13.22
CA ILE A 198 -7.20 3.01 13.50
C ILE A 198 -8.26 4.09 13.74
N GLY A 199 -7.95 5.12 14.52
CA GLY A 199 -8.88 6.22 14.80
C GLY A 199 -9.33 6.94 13.53
N LEU A 200 -8.39 7.26 12.61
CA LEU A 200 -8.72 7.84 11.32
C LEU A 200 -9.57 6.90 10.46
N ASN A 201 -9.23 5.62 10.40
CA ASN A 201 -10.04 4.64 9.66
C ASN A 201 -11.46 4.51 10.21
N ALA A 202 -11.62 4.55 11.53
CA ALA A 202 -12.93 4.53 12.18
C ALA A 202 -13.74 5.81 11.87
N LEU A 203 -13.12 6.99 11.96
CA LEU A 203 -13.79 8.26 11.63
C LEU A 203 -14.29 8.30 10.19
N PHE A 204 -13.50 7.81 9.25
CA PHE A 204 -13.90 7.71 7.84
C PHE A 204 -14.91 6.57 7.60
N GLY A 205 -14.72 5.42 8.23
CA GLY A 205 -15.57 4.24 8.05
C GLY A 205 -16.98 4.41 8.63
N PHE A 206 -17.13 5.22 9.69
CA PHE A 206 -18.45 5.53 10.26
C PHE A 206 -19.09 6.78 9.62
N GLY A 207 -18.55 7.30 8.52
CA GLY A 207 -19.12 8.43 7.79
C GLY A 207 -19.13 9.75 8.54
N THR A 208 -18.40 9.87 9.67
CA THR A 208 -18.32 11.09 10.47
C THR A 208 -17.52 12.19 9.78
N ILE A 209 -16.64 11.81 8.85
CA ILE A 209 -15.84 12.74 8.03
C ILE A 209 -15.88 12.25 6.59
N THR A 210 -16.44 13.05 5.68
CA THR A 210 -16.48 12.79 4.24
C THR A 210 -15.46 13.68 3.53
N PHE A 211 -14.18 13.32 3.56
CA PHE A 211 -13.18 13.97 2.73
C PHE A 211 -13.09 13.25 1.38
N GLY A 212 -13.49 13.92 0.30
CA GLY A 212 -13.26 13.44 -1.07
C GLY A 212 -14.07 12.22 -1.48
N THR A 213 -15.08 11.83 -0.72
CA THR A 213 -16.09 10.84 -1.14
C THR A 213 -17.38 11.55 -1.48
N GLN A 214 -18.03 11.16 -2.57
CA GLN A 214 -19.40 11.59 -2.83
C GLN A 214 -20.29 11.10 -1.69
N ALA A 215 -21.30 11.89 -1.31
CA ALA A 215 -22.22 11.54 -0.24
C ALA A 215 -22.80 10.14 -0.48
N GLY A 216 -22.52 9.20 0.43
CA GLY A 216 -22.98 7.80 0.35
C GLY A 216 -21.93 6.75 -0.02
N GLN A 217 -20.68 7.12 -0.36
CA GLN A 217 -19.61 6.15 -0.52
C GLN A 217 -18.98 5.81 0.83
N GLU A 218 -19.18 4.60 1.29
CA GLU A 218 -18.49 4.06 2.47
C GLU A 218 -17.04 3.72 2.12
N ILE A 219 -16.12 4.15 2.98
CA ILE A 219 -14.72 3.74 2.85
C ILE A 219 -14.60 2.30 3.35
N ALA A 220 -14.03 1.42 2.53
CA ALA A 220 -13.78 0.02 2.85
C ALA A 220 -12.63 -0.13 3.88
N TRP A 221 -12.82 0.44 5.08
CA TRP A 221 -11.82 0.47 6.15
C TRP A 221 -11.36 -0.93 6.57
N GLN A 222 -12.23 -1.94 6.42
CA GLN A 222 -11.90 -3.34 6.70
C GLN A 222 -10.79 -3.84 5.76
N ALA A 223 -10.81 -3.43 4.48
CA ALA A 223 -9.73 -3.74 3.55
C ALA A 223 -8.41 -3.09 3.97
N HIS A 224 -8.46 -1.86 4.51
CA HIS A 224 -7.27 -1.20 5.05
C HIS A 224 -6.69 -1.99 6.22
N VAL A 225 -7.54 -2.44 7.15
CA VAL A 225 -7.13 -3.27 8.30
C VAL A 225 -6.49 -4.58 7.82
N GLY A 226 -7.12 -5.26 6.86
CA GLY A 226 -6.56 -6.49 6.26
C GLY A 226 -5.20 -6.25 5.63
N GLY A 227 -5.08 -5.22 4.79
CA GLY A 227 -3.81 -4.83 4.16
C GLY A 227 -2.74 -4.47 5.19
N PHE A 228 -3.07 -3.69 6.21
CA PHE A 228 -2.15 -3.29 7.27
C PHE A 228 -1.58 -4.50 8.02
N PHE A 229 -2.43 -5.39 8.50
CA PHE A 229 -1.96 -6.57 9.22
C PHE A 229 -1.22 -7.55 8.31
N ALA A 230 -1.62 -7.70 7.04
CA ALA A 230 -0.83 -8.44 6.07
C ALA A 230 0.59 -7.87 5.94
N GLY A 231 0.71 -6.55 5.80
CA GLY A 231 2.01 -5.87 5.71
C GLY A 231 2.87 -6.05 6.97
N LEU A 232 2.24 -6.00 8.14
CA LEU A 232 2.94 -6.17 9.41
C LEU A 232 3.49 -7.59 9.60
N PHE A 233 2.68 -8.61 9.32
CA PHE A 233 3.02 -10.01 9.60
C PHE A 233 3.85 -10.64 8.48
N LEU A 234 3.57 -10.30 7.23
CA LEU A 234 4.29 -10.84 6.07
C LEU A 234 5.61 -10.12 5.78
N PHE A 235 5.90 -9.01 6.45
CA PHE A 235 7.11 -8.22 6.27
C PHE A 235 8.36 -9.09 6.14
N LYS A 236 8.56 -10.02 7.09
CA LYS A 236 9.77 -10.86 7.15
C LYS A 236 9.96 -11.73 5.91
N ALA A 237 8.87 -12.17 5.26
CA ALA A 237 8.91 -12.99 4.06
C ALA A 237 9.44 -12.22 2.83
N PHE A 238 9.29 -10.89 2.83
CA PHE A 238 9.72 -10.01 1.75
C PHE A 238 11.02 -9.27 2.06
N ASP A 239 11.45 -9.22 3.33
CA ASP A 239 12.62 -8.47 3.78
C ASP A 239 13.94 -9.16 3.41
N PRO A 240 14.77 -8.60 2.50
CA PRO A 240 16.03 -9.18 2.12
C PRO A 240 17.09 -9.13 3.23
N ALA A 241 16.98 -8.18 4.17
CA ALA A 241 17.97 -8.01 5.24
C ALA A 241 17.91 -9.13 6.29
N GLY A 242 16.81 -9.90 6.36
CA GLY A 242 16.68 -11.06 7.25
C GLY A 242 17.38 -12.33 6.75
N SER A 243 17.89 -12.32 5.51
CA SER A 243 18.56 -13.46 4.86
C SER A 243 20.09 -13.31 4.76
N SER A 244 20.67 -12.23 5.29
CA SER A 244 22.14 -12.12 5.37
C SER A 244 22.67 -13.14 6.38
N PRO A 245 23.65 -13.99 6.01
CA PRO A 245 24.34 -14.85 6.98
C PRO A 245 24.94 -13.95 8.08
N GLU A 246 24.81 -14.35 9.34
CA GLU A 246 25.60 -13.77 10.42
C GLU A 246 27.07 -13.69 9.97
N LEU A 247 27.60 -12.48 9.90
CA LEU A 247 29.03 -12.31 9.80
C LEU A 247 29.58 -12.91 11.09
N THR A 248 30.04 -14.16 11.03
CA THR A 248 30.85 -14.78 12.08
C THR A 248 32.12 -13.93 12.17
N VAL A 249 32.15 -13.02 13.13
CA VAL A 249 33.36 -12.36 13.56
C VAL A 249 34.18 -13.47 14.21
N GLU A 250 35.16 -14.02 13.48
CA GLU A 250 36.18 -14.88 14.09
C GLU A 250 36.88 -14.06 15.15
N PRO A 251 36.98 -14.55 16.41
CA PRO A 251 37.78 -13.89 17.41
C PRO A 251 39.22 -13.96 16.97
N SER A 252 39.82 -12.80 16.73
CA SER A 252 41.25 -12.67 16.50
C SER A 252 42.04 -13.27 17.68
N ALA A 253 42.82 -14.32 17.39
CA ALA A 253 43.75 -14.96 18.31
C ALA A 253 44.90 -14.03 18.68
#